data_0853d1b1398fb04ea962cf5abb5b9cd8
#
_entry.id   0853d1b1398fb04ea962cf5abb5b9cd8
#
_cell.length_a   1.000
_cell.length_b   1.000
_cell.length_c   1.000
_cell.angle_alpha   90.00
_cell.angle_beta   90.00
_cell.angle_gamma   90.00
#
_symmetry.space_group_name_H-M   'P 1'
#
loop_
_entity.id
_entity.type
_entity.pdbx_description
1 polymer ?
#
loop_
_entity_poly.entity_id
_entity_poly.type
_entity_poly.pdbx_seq_one_letter_code
_entity_poly.pdbx_strand_id
1 'polypeptide(L)'
;MKLFGCICSLLLLLSCGKENNKNKADAIARVNNEYLYPSDLENLVPAGTTKKDSIAIVKDFINRWATQQLLMNNANKNINKSKQMELDGLINQYKMDLYSKAYLEQLVITKIDTVITNEEIEKYYNTNKNNFKANSPLVKLRYINLVKGNNKLASISAKFSSFKSKDKKDLKSLAIQFKDYAFNDSIWVDIDQVYQRLPFVNQENISKFIDTGISYQYADSTSVWLVKVRDMVQKNEVVPLSY
;
A
#
# COMPACT_ATOMS: atom_id res chain seq x y z
N MET A 1 13.31 -57.34 -58.85
CA MET A 1 12.85 -56.07 -59.45
C MET A 1 12.52 -55.09 -58.33
N LYS A 2 13.20 -53.94 -58.42
CA LYS A 2 12.97 -52.66 -57.70
C LYS A 2 13.28 -52.62 -56.20
N LEU A 3 14.57 -52.26 -55.96
CA LEU A 3 15.00 -51.52 -54.77
C LEU A 3 14.17 -50.26 -54.63
N PHE A 4 13.68 -50.00 -53.42
CA PHE A 4 13.31 -48.67 -52.96
C PHE A 4 14.09 -48.36 -51.69
N GLY A 5 15.07 -47.54 -51.87
CA GLY A 5 15.97 -47.07 -50.80
C GLY A 5 15.20 -46.23 -49.80
N CYS A 6 15.28 -46.61 -48.54
CA CYS A 6 14.83 -45.85 -47.40
C CYS A 6 15.98 -44.87 -47.07
N ILE A 7 15.94 -43.65 -47.62
CA ILE A 7 16.78 -42.56 -47.17
C ILE A 7 16.19 -42.04 -45.86
N CYS A 8 16.69 -42.59 -44.77
CA CYS A 8 16.40 -42.09 -43.43
C CYS A 8 17.18 -40.78 -43.23
N SER A 9 16.53 -39.66 -43.53
CA SER A 9 17.03 -38.32 -43.31
C SER A 9 17.26 -38.11 -41.81
N LEU A 10 18.53 -38.16 -41.43
CA LEU A 10 19.02 -37.87 -40.10
C LEU A 10 18.91 -36.35 -39.86
N LEU A 11 17.75 -35.85 -39.44
CA LEU A 11 17.57 -34.50 -38.95
C LEU A 11 18.27 -34.40 -37.60
N LEU A 12 19.53 -34.01 -37.63
CA LEU A 12 20.25 -33.49 -36.46
C LEU A 12 19.53 -32.21 -36.00
N LEU A 13 18.71 -32.35 -34.99
CA LEU A 13 18.22 -31.24 -34.20
C LEU A 13 19.45 -30.63 -33.49
N LEU A 14 20.01 -29.60 -34.11
CA LEU A 14 20.92 -28.67 -33.45
C LEU A 14 20.10 -27.94 -32.39
N SER A 15 19.93 -28.59 -31.24
CA SER A 15 19.53 -27.92 -30.02
C SER A 15 20.67 -26.97 -29.62
N CYS A 16 20.62 -25.74 -30.13
CA CYS A 16 21.39 -24.64 -29.57
C CYS A 16 20.83 -24.33 -28.18
N GLY A 17 21.20 -25.14 -27.18
CA GLY A 17 21.24 -24.69 -25.83
C GLY A 17 22.16 -23.49 -25.78
N LYS A 18 21.62 -22.33 -25.44
CA LYS A 18 22.40 -21.11 -25.16
C LYS A 18 23.15 -21.35 -23.85
N GLU A 19 24.16 -22.22 -23.90
CA GLU A 19 25.21 -22.23 -22.89
C GLU A 19 25.84 -20.85 -22.90
N ASN A 20 25.68 -20.11 -21.81
CA ASN A 20 26.48 -18.91 -21.56
C ASN A 20 27.94 -19.34 -21.40
N ASN A 21 28.56 -19.67 -22.51
CA ASN A 21 30.01 -19.95 -22.58
C ASN A 21 30.71 -18.60 -22.42
N LYS A 22 30.80 -18.11 -21.15
CA LYS A 22 31.59 -16.93 -20.81
C LYS A 22 33.02 -17.22 -21.26
N ASN A 23 33.46 -16.55 -22.31
CA ASN A 23 34.81 -16.73 -22.83
C ASN A 23 35.82 -16.27 -21.76
N LYS A 24 36.77 -17.11 -21.38
CA LYS A 24 37.79 -16.77 -20.37
C LYS A 24 38.61 -15.53 -20.73
N ALA A 25 38.69 -15.22 -22.02
CA ALA A 25 39.35 -14.01 -22.51
C ALA A 25 38.64 -12.70 -22.16
N ASP A 26 37.33 -12.74 -21.84
CA ASP A 26 36.53 -11.56 -21.51
C ASP A 26 36.49 -11.27 -19.99
N ALA A 27 37.22 -12.03 -19.20
CA ALA A 27 37.29 -11.82 -17.76
C ALA A 27 38.11 -10.60 -17.39
N ILE A 28 37.60 -9.80 -16.47
CA ILE A 28 38.27 -8.59 -15.95
C ILE A 28 39.22 -8.89 -14.79
N ALA A 29 38.98 -10.00 -14.07
CA ALA A 29 39.88 -10.49 -13.03
C ALA A 29 39.81 -12.03 -12.93
N ARG A 30 40.87 -12.63 -12.35
CA ARG A 30 40.95 -14.06 -12.13
C ARG A 30 41.65 -14.39 -10.80
N VAL A 31 41.11 -15.35 -10.10
CA VAL A 31 41.75 -15.98 -8.92
C VAL A 31 41.67 -17.49 -9.07
N ASN A 32 42.78 -18.14 -9.27
CA ASN A 32 42.87 -19.59 -9.60
C ASN A 32 42.00 -19.95 -10.83
N ASN A 33 40.90 -20.71 -10.62
CA ASN A 33 39.98 -21.11 -11.68
C ASN A 33 38.69 -20.29 -11.71
N GLU A 34 38.56 -19.31 -10.82
CA GLU A 34 37.42 -18.43 -10.75
C GLU A 34 37.68 -17.14 -11.56
N TYR A 35 36.70 -16.74 -12.33
CA TYR A 35 36.76 -15.58 -13.22
C TYR A 35 35.67 -14.59 -12.89
N LEU A 36 36.03 -13.31 -12.85
CA LEU A 36 35.10 -12.19 -12.72
C LEU A 36 34.86 -11.56 -14.10
N TYR A 37 33.63 -11.39 -14.49
CA TYR A 37 33.25 -10.88 -15.80
C TYR A 37 32.60 -9.49 -15.69
N PRO A 38 32.53 -8.71 -16.79
CA PRO A 38 31.82 -7.42 -16.80
C PRO A 38 30.37 -7.53 -16.36
N SER A 39 29.68 -8.64 -16.67
CA SER A 39 28.30 -8.91 -16.22
C SER A 39 28.15 -8.97 -14.71
N ASP A 40 29.22 -9.31 -14.00
CA ASP A 40 29.20 -9.42 -12.53
C ASP A 40 29.33 -8.03 -11.85
N LEU A 41 29.62 -6.99 -12.66
CA LEU A 41 29.66 -5.59 -12.25
C LEU A 41 28.37 -4.81 -12.60
N GLU A 42 27.39 -5.45 -13.25
CA GLU A 42 26.14 -4.80 -13.60
C GLU A 42 25.44 -4.28 -12.33
N ASN A 43 24.99 -3.03 -12.38
CA ASN A 43 24.37 -2.33 -11.27
C ASN A 43 25.27 -2.05 -10.04
N LEU A 44 26.56 -2.32 -10.11
CA LEU A 44 27.49 -2.02 -9.02
C LEU A 44 27.68 -0.51 -8.82
N VAL A 45 27.70 0.25 -9.91
CA VAL A 45 27.92 1.69 -9.90
C VAL A 45 26.59 2.41 -10.07
N PRO A 46 26.13 3.22 -9.09
CA PRO A 46 24.88 3.99 -9.20
C PRO A 46 24.92 4.97 -10.38
N ALA A 47 23.76 5.22 -10.99
CA ALA A 47 23.64 6.23 -12.03
C ALA A 47 24.03 7.63 -11.52
N GLY A 48 24.77 8.40 -12.32
CA GLY A 48 25.24 9.74 -11.93
C GLY A 48 26.56 9.77 -11.16
N THR A 49 27.18 8.60 -10.89
CA THR A 49 28.50 8.52 -10.24
C THR A 49 29.59 9.12 -11.14
N THR A 50 30.52 9.88 -10.55
CA THR A 50 31.65 10.44 -11.31
C THR A 50 32.57 9.31 -11.85
N LYS A 51 33.28 9.57 -12.94
CA LYS A 51 34.24 8.59 -13.51
C LYS A 51 35.29 8.16 -12.47
N LYS A 52 35.78 9.09 -11.66
CA LYS A 52 36.78 8.80 -10.62
C LYS A 52 36.23 7.86 -9.55
N ASP A 53 35.01 8.13 -9.08
CA ASP A 53 34.39 7.33 -8.05
C ASP A 53 33.95 5.96 -8.59
N SER A 54 33.48 5.89 -9.84
CA SER A 54 33.18 4.64 -10.52
C SER A 54 34.38 3.70 -10.58
N ILE A 55 35.56 4.24 -10.96
CA ILE A 55 36.80 3.45 -10.97
C ILE A 55 37.15 2.96 -9.57
N ALA A 56 37.02 3.80 -8.55
CA ALA A 56 37.29 3.42 -7.17
C ALA A 56 36.38 2.30 -6.68
N ILE A 57 35.07 2.40 -6.95
CA ILE A 57 34.06 1.40 -6.59
C ILE A 57 34.38 0.06 -7.25
N VAL A 58 34.66 0.05 -8.55
CA VAL A 58 34.98 -1.17 -9.29
C VAL A 58 36.28 -1.81 -8.78
N LYS A 59 37.34 -1.03 -8.54
CA LYS A 59 38.59 -1.53 -8.02
C LYS A 59 38.43 -2.15 -6.62
N ASP A 60 37.66 -1.50 -5.75
CA ASP A 60 37.37 -2.00 -4.41
C ASP A 60 36.56 -3.30 -4.48
N PHE A 61 35.57 -3.37 -5.35
CA PHE A 61 34.81 -4.62 -5.58
C PHE A 61 35.70 -5.77 -6.05
N ILE A 62 36.57 -5.55 -7.04
CA ILE A 62 37.49 -6.56 -7.53
C ILE A 62 38.42 -7.07 -6.43
N ASN A 63 38.93 -6.15 -5.60
CA ASN A 63 39.81 -6.53 -4.48
C ASN A 63 39.06 -7.39 -3.43
N ARG A 64 37.85 -6.98 -3.07
CA ARG A 64 37.00 -7.77 -2.14
C ARG A 64 36.66 -9.15 -2.72
N TRP A 65 36.25 -9.19 -3.98
CA TRP A 65 35.94 -10.45 -4.66
C TRP A 65 37.17 -11.38 -4.67
N ALA A 66 38.34 -10.87 -5.07
CA ALA A 66 39.58 -11.66 -5.10
C ALA A 66 39.94 -12.19 -3.69
N THR A 67 39.82 -11.35 -2.66
CA THR A 67 40.06 -11.77 -1.28
C THR A 67 39.10 -12.87 -0.84
N GLN A 68 37.80 -12.74 -1.16
CA GLN A 68 36.80 -13.76 -0.87
C GLN A 68 37.12 -15.09 -1.58
N GLN A 69 37.52 -15.07 -2.86
CA GLN A 69 37.90 -16.29 -3.57
C GLN A 69 39.12 -16.99 -2.94
N LEU A 70 40.13 -16.22 -2.54
CA LEU A 70 41.30 -16.77 -1.83
C LEU A 70 40.93 -17.40 -0.49
N LEU A 71 40.08 -16.70 0.30
CA LEU A 71 39.59 -17.21 1.58
C LEU A 71 38.78 -18.49 1.39
N MET A 72 37.87 -18.52 0.43
CA MET A 72 37.05 -19.71 0.13
C MET A 72 37.92 -20.91 -0.30
N ASN A 73 38.91 -20.68 -1.17
CA ASN A 73 39.86 -21.73 -1.55
C ASN A 73 40.63 -22.26 -0.37
N ASN A 74 41.07 -21.39 0.55
CA ASN A 74 41.77 -21.79 1.76
C ASN A 74 40.84 -22.51 2.75
N ALA A 75 39.62 -22.06 2.89
CA ALA A 75 38.59 -22.70 3.71
C ALA A 75 38.33 -24.13 3.24
N ASN A 76 38.14 -24.34 1.95
CA ASN A 76 37.92 -25.67 1.36
C ASN A 76 39.07 -26.63 1.58
N LYS A 77 40.30 -26.12 1.72
CA LYS A 77 41.49 -26.96 1.98
C LYS A 77 41.74 -27.23 3.47
N ASN A 78 41.39 -26.28 4.34
CA ASN A 78 41.82 -26.29 5.74
C ASN A 78 40.68 -26.61 6.71
N ILE A 79 39.42 -26.43 6.33
CA ILE A 79 38.30 -26.87 7.15
C ILE A 79 38.17 -28.40 7.08
N ASN A 80 38.04 -29.03 8.23
CA ASN A 80 37.88 -30.46 8.27
C ASN A 80 36.57 -30.93 7.60
N LYS A 81 36.57 -32.19 7.15
CA LYS A 81 35.49 -32.77 6.37
C LYS A 81 34.14 -32.75 7.09
N SER A 82 34.15 -33.01 8.41
CA SER A 82 32.92 -32.98 9.24
C SER A 82 32.28 -31.59 9.24
N LYS A 83 33.10 -30.53 9.41
CA LYS A 83 32.59 -29.16 9.40
C LYS A 83 32.13 -28.71 8.01
N GLN A 84 32.81 -29.18 6.95
CA GLN A 84 32.33 -28.95 5.58
C GLN A 84 30.93 -29.54 5.36
N MET A 85 30.72 -30.82 5.78
CA MET A 85 29.42 -31.48 5.67
C MET A 85 28.33 -30.77 6.47
N GLU A 86 28.66 -30.28 7.68
CA GLU A 86 27.72 -29.46 8.48
C GLU A 86 27.31 -28.18 7.73
N LEU A 87 28.30 -27.45 7.18
CA LEU A 87 28.04 -26.20 6.43
C LEU A 87 27.22 -26.45 5.15
N ASP A 88 27.56 -27.53 4.40
CA ASP A 88 26.80 -27.93 3.23
C ASP A 88 25.34 -28.28 3.58
N GLY A 89 25.12 -28.92 4.73
CA GLY A 89 23.78 -29.18 5.26
C GLY A 89 22.99 -27.90 5.51
N LEU A 90 23.61 -26.92 6.15
CA LEU A 90 22.99 -25.62 6.40
C LEU A 90 22.68 -24.88 5.10
N ILE A 91 23.59 -24.90 4.13
CA ILE A 91 23.39 -24.27 2.80
C ILE A 91 22.21 -24.93 2.07
N ASN A 92 22.15 -26.28 2.09
CA ASN A 92 21.06 -27.01 1.45
C ASN A 92 19.70 -26.73 2.13
N GLN A 93 19.67 -26.70 3.47
CA GLN A 93 18.46 -26.35 4.21
C GLN A 93 17.97 -24.92 3.84
N TYR A 94 18.87 -23.95 3.87
CA TYR A 94 18.55 -22.58 3.52
C TYR A 94 18.06 -22.44 2.07
N LYS A 95 18.69 -23.17 1.15
CA LYS A 95 18.25 -23.23 -0.25
C LYS A 95 16.81 -23.77 -0.35
N MET A 96 16.50 -24.89 0.33
CA MET A 96 15.14 -25.45 0.33
C MET A 96 14.12 -24.46 0.88
N ASP A 97 14.44 -23.79 1.97
CA ASP A 97 13.54 -22.80 2.59
C ASP A 97 13.26 -21.63 1.65
N LEU A 98 14.29 -21.08 0.98
CA LEU A 98 14.12 -19.99 0.03
C LEU A 98 13.27 -20.40 -1.18
N TYR A 99 13.55 -21.56 -1.78
CA TYR A 99 12.81 -22.03 -2.95
C TYR A 99 11.37 -22.38 -2.60
N SER A 100 11.15 -23.05 -1.46
CA SER A 100 9.80 -23.36 -0.99
C SER A 100 8.99 -22.11 -0.72
N LYS A 101 9.59 -21.11 -0.06
CA LYS A 101 8.94 -19.83 0.19
C LYS A 101 8.57 -19.11 -1.12
N ALA A 102 9.52 -18.98 -2.03
CA ALA A 102 9.31 -18.35 -3.32
C ALA A 102 8.20 -19.05 -4.14
N TYR A 103 8.18 -20.40 -4.10
CA TYR A 103 7.14 -21.17 -4.77
C TYR A 103 5.75 -20.96 -4.12
N LEU A 104 5.67 -20.95 -2.80
CA LEU A 104 4.43 -20.69 -2.09
C LEU A 104 3.92 -19.27 -2.36
N GLU A 105 4.79 -18.26 -2.36
CA GLU A 105 4.43 -16.90 -2.73
C GLU A 105 3.86 -16.84 -4.17
N GLN A 106 4.50 -17.54 -5.09
CA GLN A 106 4.02 -17.62 -6.48
C GLN A 106 2.66 -18.33 -6.59
N LEU A 107 2.44 -19.40 -5.82
CA LEU A 107 1.14 -20.07 -5.75
C LEU A 107 0.06 -19.16 -5.20
N VAL A 108 0.36 -18.42 -4.13
CA VAL A 108 -0.57 -17.45 -3.53
C VAL A 108 -1.00 -16.42 -4.59
N ILE A 109 -0.04 -15.79 -5.27
CA ILE A 109 -0.31 -14.78 -6.30
C ILE A 109 -1.17 -15.34 -7.45
N THR A 110 -0.93 -16.61 -7.84
CA THR A 110 -1.59 -17.19 -9.03
C THR A 110 -2.89 -17.92 -8.72
N LYS A 111 -3.12 -18.34 -7.48
CA LYS A 111 -4.25 -19.22 -7.10
C LYS A 111 -5.25 -18.56 -6.17
N ILE A 112 -4.86 -17.53 -5.43
CA ILE A 112 -5.80 -16.83 -4.57
C ILE A 112 -6.54 -15.79 -5.42
N ASP A 113 -7.86 -15.94 -5.47
CA ASP A 113 -8.72 -14.88 -5.95
C ASP A 113 -8.74 -13.76 -4.91
N THR A 114 -8.17 -12.62 -5.28
CA THR A 114 -8.13 -11.41 -4.45
C THR A 114 -9.27 -10.45 -4.78
N VAL A 115 -10.11 -10.78 -5.73
CA VAL A 115 -11.28 -9.97 -6.11
C VAL A 115 -12.42 -10.30 -5.17
N ILE A 116 -12.67 -9.43 -4.21
CA ILE A 116 -13.81 -9.55 -3.31
C ILE A 116 -14.99 -8.79 -3.95
N THR A 117 -16.08 -9.48 -4.16
CA THR A 117 -17.32 -8.91 -4.72
C THR A 117 -18.12 -8.16 -3.65
N ASN A 118 -18.97 -7.22 -4.06
CA ASN A 118 -19.87 -6.53 -3.14
C ASN A 118 -20.83 -7.51 -2.45
N GLU A 119 -21.28 -8.55 -3.15
CA GLU A 119 -22.15 -9.59 -2.61
C GLU A 119 -21.47 -10.38 -1.48
N GLU A 120 -20.18 -10.67 -1.61
CA GLU A 120 -19.40 -11.33 -0.56
C GLU A 120 -19.23 -10.43 0.66
N ILE A 121 -18.95 -9.13 0.45
CA ILE A 121 -18.87 -8.13 1.52
C ILE A 121 -20.20 -8.05 2.27
N GLU A 122 -21.32 -7.90 1.56
CA GLU A 122 -22.65 -7.83 2.17
C GLU A 122 -23.01 -9.11 2.92
N LYS A 123 -22.72 -10.27 2.36
CA LYS A 123 -22.96 -11.57 3.00
C LYS A 123 -22.14 -11.69 4.29
N TYR A 124 -20.85 -11.36 4.24
CA TYR A 124 -19.98 -11.42 5.41
C TYR A 124 -20.45 -10.45 6.51
N TYR A 125 -20.74 -9.21 6.13
CA TYR A 125 -21.28 -8.21 7.06
C TYR A 125 -22.59 -8.70 7.70
N ASN A 126 -23.55 -9.17 6.90
CA ASN A 126 -24.84 -9.62 7.42
C ASN A 126 -24.72 -10.82 8.36
N THR A 127 -23.78 -11.72 8.09
CA THR A 127 -23.52 -12.90 8.94
C THR A 127 -22.83 -12.51 10.24
N ASN A 128 -22.00 -11.46 10.22
CA ASN A 128 -21.12 -11.08 11.33
C ASN A 128 -21.47 -9.72 11.95
N LYS A 129 -22.70 -9.23 11.84
CA LYS A 129 -23.13 -7.89 12.29
C LYS A 129 -22.69 -7.54 13.71
N ASN A 130 -22.71 -8.52 14.60
CA ASN A 130 -22.33 -8.30 16.00
C ASN A 130 -20.86 -7.94 16.21
N ASN A 131 -20.01 -8.18 15.23
CA ASN A 131 -18.59 -7.82 15.25
C ASN A 131 -18.35 -6.37 14.81
N PHE A 132 -19.35 -5.74 14.18
CA PHE A 132 -19.27 -4.39 13.62
C PHE A 132 -20.04 -3.38 14.51
N LYS A 133 -19.65 -3.29 15.77
CA LYS A 133 -20.25 -2.33 16.72
C LYS A 133 -19.39 -1.09 16.86
N ALA A 134 -20.05 0.07 16.94
CA ALA A 134 -19.37 1.33 17.18
C ALA A 134 -18.74 1.36 18.58
N ASN A 135 -17.45 1.70 18.66
CA ASN A 135 -16.75 1.87 19.95
C ASN A 135 -17.08 3.21 20.62
N SER A 136 -17.44 4.21 19.84
CA SER A 136 -17.91 5.54 20.23
C SER A 136 -19.11 5.93 19.36
N PRO A 137 -19.92 6.91 19.75
CA PRO A 137 -20.97 7.41 18.87
C PRO A 137 -20.40 8.01 17.59
N LEU A 138 -21.01 7.67 16.45
CA LEU A 138 -20.65 8.15 15.12
C LEU A 138 -21.76 9.01 14.56
N VAL A 139 -21.41 10.08 13.88
CA VAL A 139 -22.40 10.98 13.27
C VAL A 139 -22.05 11.34 11.85
N LYS A 140 -23.07 11.52 11.02
CA LYS A 140 -22.99 12.20 9.72
C LYS A 140 -23.60 13.58 9.88
N LEU A 141 -22.80 14.62 9.73
CA LEU A 141 -23.26 15.99 9.93
C LEU A 141 -22.68 16.95 8.88
N ARG A 142 -23.34 18.09 8.75
CA ARG A 142 -22.79 19.28 8.09
C ARG A 142 -22.96 20.47 8.98
N TYR A 143 -22.08 21.48 8.81
CA TYR A 143 -22.19 22.73 9.55
C TYR A 143 -21.61 23.90 8.75
N ILE A 144 -22.01 25.10 9.16
CA ILE A 144 -21.43 26.38 8.77
C ILE A 144 -21.25 27.25 10.00
N ASN A 145 -20.10 27.90 10.10
CA ASN A 145 -19.84 28.94 11.08
C ASN A 145 -19.76 30.30 10.36
N LEU A 146 -20.61 31.23 10.76
CA LEU A 146 -20.71 32.59 10.21
C LEU A 146 -20.36 33.64 11.26
N VAL A 147 -19.87 34.78 10.81
CA VAL A 147 -19.79 35.97 11.67
C VAL A 147 -21.20 36.40 12.07
N LYS A 148 -21.39 36.74 13.34
CA LYS A 148 -22.66 37.30 13.84
C LYS A 148 -23.00 38.62 13.11
N GLY A 149 -24.24 38.77 12.74
CA GLY A 149 -24.68 39.94 11.97
C GLY A 149 -24.48 39.84 10.45
N ASN A 150 -24.15 38.65 9.93
CA ASN A 150 -24.07 38.41 8.50
C ASN A 150 -25.42 38.69 7.83
N ASN A 151 -25.46 39.67 6.88
CA ASN A 151 -26.67 40.12 6.21
C ASN A 151 -27.31 39.08 5.28
N LYS A 152 -26.60 38.00 4.95
CA LYS A 152 -27.08 36.87 4.13
C LYS A 152 -27.48 35.64 4.98
N LEU A 153 -27.52 35.76 6.30
CA LEU A 153 -27.81 34.64 7.18
C LEU A 153 -29.10 33.90 6.82
N ALA A 154 -30.19 34.62 6.59
CA ALA A 154 -31.48 34.01 6.22
C ALA A 154 -31.41 33.21 4.91
N SER A 155 -30.78 33.77 3.87
CA SER A 155 -30.57 33.07 2.60
C SER A 155 -29.66 31.85 2.73
N ILE A 156 -28.56 31.97 3.50
CA ILE A 156 -27.62 30.88 3.76
C ILE A 156 -28.32 29.77 4.54
N SER A 157 -29.09 30.12 5.58
CA SER A 157 -29.84 29.13 6.40
C SER A 157 -30.86 28.36 5.57
N ALA A 158 -31.62 29.04 4.68
CA ALA A 158 -32.57 28.40 3.77
C ALA A 158 -31.88 27.39 2.83
N LYS A 159 -30.76 27.79 2.21
CA LYS A 159 -29.96 26.92 1.34
C LYS A 159 -29.31 25.77 2.11
N PHE A 160 -28.84 26.03 3.31
CA PHE A 160 -28.26 25.01 4.21
C PHE A 160 -29.29 23.96 4.61
N SER A 161 -30.51 24.36 4.88
CA SER A 161 -31.60 23.44 5.24
C SER A 161 -32.07 22.60 4.06
N SER A 162 -32.31 23.21 2.88
CA SER A 162 -32.75 22.47 1.69
C SER A 162 -31.66 21.61 1.06
N PHE A 163 -30.45 22.11 1.01
CA PHE A 163 -29.19 21.44 0.61
C PHE A 163 -29.25 20.64 -0.70
N LYS A 164 -30.06 21.10 -1.65
CA LYS A 164 -30.15 20.53 -3.00
C LYS A 164 -28.85 20.79 -3.78
N SER A 165 -28.65 20.14 -4.91
CA SER A 165 -27.42 20.29 -5.72
C SER A 165 -27.10 21.74 -6.08
N LYS A 166 -28.13 22.58 -6.38
CA LYS A 166 -27.95 23.99 -6.62
C LYS A 166 -27.51 24.73 -5.36
N ASP A 167 -28.16 24.45 -4.21
CA ASP A 167 -27.84 25.10 -2.95
C ASP A 167 -26.43 24.79 -2.48
N LYS A 168 -25.97 23.52 -2.67
CA LYS A 168 -24.58 23.13 -2.39
C LYS A 168 -23.57 23.93 -3.20
N LYS A 169 -23.85 24.17 -4.50
CA LYS A 169 -22.99 25.01 -5.36
C LYS A 169 -22.97 26.45 -4.86
N ASP A 170 -24.15 27.01 -4.56
CA ASP A 170 -24.27 28.36 -4.06
C ASP A 170 -23.58 28.57 -2.72
N LEU A 171 -23.74 27.60 -1.77
CA LEU A 171 -23.05 27.63 -0.48
C LEU A 171 -21.53 27.54 -0.65
N LYS A 172 -21.05 26.69 -1.56
CA LYS A 172 -19.60 26.59 -1.86
C LYS A 172 -19.05 27.92 -2.41
N SER A 173 -19.79 28.61 -3.26
CA SER A 173 -19.38 29.94 -3.78
C SER A 173 -19.35 31.03 -2.71
N LEU A 174 -20.13 30.87 -1.64
CA LEU A 174 -20.15 31.77 -0.48
C LEU A 174 -19.15 31.37 0.61
N ALA A 175 -18.44 30.27 0.46
CA ALA A 175 -17.60 29.68 1.52
C ALA A 175 -16.51 30.63 2.04
N ILE A 176 -16.01 31.55 1.22
CA ILE A 176 -15.04 32.59 1.63
C ILE A 176 -15.58 33.51 2.76
N GLN A 177 -16.90 33.57 2.92
CA GLN A 177 -17.57 34.38 3.98
C GLN A 177 -17.76 33.59 5.28
N PHE A 178 -17.44 32.29 5.28
CA PHE A 178 -17.61 31.42 6.43
C PHE A 178 -16.31 31.38 7.25
N LYS A 179 -16.45 31.40 8.57
CA LYS A 179 -15.31 31.18 9.46
C LYS A 179 -14.81 29.72 9.40
N ASP A 180 -15.77 28.78 9.30
CA ASP A 180 -15.51 27.35 9.16
C ASP A 180 -16.76 26.66 8.58
N TYR A 181 -16.59 25.51 7.92
CA TYR A 181 -17.71 24.73 7.38
C TYR A 181 -17.32 23.30 7.03
N ALA A 182 -18.29 22.40 7.08
CA ALA A 182 -18.22 21.07 6.50
C ALA A 182 -19.52 20.76 5.75
N PHE A 183 -19.40 20.40 4.47
CA PHE A 183 -20.55 20.10 3.60
C PHE A 183 -20.70 18.63 3.25
N ASN A 184 -19.75 17.80 3.64
CA ASN A 184 -19.84 16.38 3.36
C ASN A 184 -20.50 15.64 4.51
N ASP A 185 -21.83 15.59 4.48
CA ASP A 185 -22.67 14.85 5.42
C ASP A 185 -22.89 13.38 5.02
N SER A 186 -22.01 12.83 4.19
CA SER A 186 -22.02 11.41 3.80
C SER A 186 -20.97 10.58 4.53
N ILE A 187 -20.00 11.23 5.17
CA ILE A 187 -18.92 10.59 5.91
C ILE A 187 -19.30 10.48 7.38
N TRP A 188 -19.04 9.33 7.98
CA TRP A 188 -19.12 9.13 9.42
C TRP A 188 -17.92 9.77 10.10
N VAL A 189 -18.17 10.51 11.16
CA VAL A 189 -17.16 11.11 12.03
C VAL A 189 -17.42 10.70 13.47
N ASP A 190 -16.33 10.50 14.21
CA ASP A 190 -16.40 10.24 15.64
C ASP A 190 -16.94 11.45 16.39
N ILE A 191 -17.73 11.22 17.44
CA ILE A 191 -18.35 12.29 18.23
C ILE A 191 -17.32 13.23 18.86
N ASP A 192 -16.15 12.72 19.23
CA ASP A 192 -15.09 13.53 19.84
C ASP A 192 -14.54 14.56 18.85
N GLN A 193 -14.52 14.26 17.54
CA GLN A 193 -14.17 15.23 16.51
C GLN A 193 -15.24 16.33 16.39
N VAL A 194 -16.50 15.99 16.63
CA VAL A 194 -17.60 16.99 16.67
C VAL A 194 -17.44 17.93 17.84
N TYR A 195 -17.10 17.44 19.01
CA TYR A 195 -16.85 18.28 20.21
C TYR A 195 -15.68 19.25 19.98
N GLN A 196 -14.66 18.83 19.29
CA GLN A 196 -13.52 19.69 18.94
C GLN A 196 -13.88 20.80 17.94
N ARG A 197 -14.77 20.50 16.99
CA ARG A 197 -15.16 21.44 15.92
C ARG A 197 -16.32 22.35 16.29
N LEU A 198 -17.24 21.88 17.11
CA LEU A 198 -18.43 22.60 17.55
C LEU A 198 -18.35 22.83 19.06
N PRO A 199 -17.67 23.89 19.53
CA PRO A 199 -17.33 24.06 20.96
C PRO A 199 -18.55 24.25 21.89
N PHE A 200 -19.72 24.50 21.32
CA PHE A 200 -20.99 24.59 22.04
C PHE A 200 -21.69 23.22 22.18
N VAL A 201 -21.18 22.17 21.53
CA VAL A 201 -21.70 20.80 21.61
C VAL A 201 -20.81 20.02 22.58
N ASN A 202 -21.42 19.33 23.53
CA ASN A 202 -20.75 18.47 24.48
C ASN A 202 -21.62 17.25 24.82
N GLN A 203 -21.10 16.36 25.65
CA GLN A 203 -21.79 15.12 26.02
C GLN A 203 -23.18 15.35 26.66
N GLU A 204 -23.36 16.43 27.37
CA GLU A 204 -24.63 16.73 28.07
C GLU A 204 -25.73 17.24 27.15
N ASN A 205 -25.33 17.98 26.09
CA ASN A 205 -26.28 18.63 25.19
C ASN A 205 -26.38 18.04 23.80
N ILE A 206 -25.52 17.08 23.43
CA ILE A 206 -25.48 16.49 22.09
C ILE A 206 -26.84 15.93 21.66
N SER A 207 -27.63 15.38 22.59
CA SER A 207 -28.97 14.87 22.29
C SER A 207 -29.89 15.90 21.65
N LYS A 208 -29.72 17.19 21.97
CA LYS A 208 -30.48 18.29 21.35
C LYS A 208 -30.16 18.51 19.87
N PHE A 209 -29.00 18.04 19.42
CA PHE A 209 -28.51 18.20 18.03
C PHE A 209 -28.68 16.95 17.19
N ILE A 210 -29.13 15.85 17.78
CA ILE A 210 -29.25 14.52 17.15
C ILE A 210 -30.57 14.34 16.39
N ASP A 211 -31.45 15.30 16.40
CA ASP A 211 -32.66 15.20 15.58
C ASP A 211 -32.28 15.30 14.10
N THR A 212 -32.18 14.16 13.44
CA THR A 212 -31.70 13.99 12.07
C THR A 212 -32.55 14.72 11.00
N GLY A 213 -33.70 15.24 11.39
CA GLY A 213 -34.61 15.97 10.50
C GLY A 213 -34.38 17.49 10.47
N ILE A 214 -33.88 18.07 11.55
CA ILE A 214 -33.87 19.51 11.80
C ILE A 214 -32.49 20.14 11.60
N SER A 215 -32.47 21.38 11.08
CA SER A 215 -31.27 22.22 11.07
C SER A 215 -31.27 23.09 12.31
N TYR A 216 -30.23 22.98 13.13
CA TYR A 216 -30.07 23.81 14.34
C TYR A 216 -29.31 25.08 14.02
N GLN A 217 -29.73 26.17 14.65
CA GLN A 217 -29.00 27.43 14.67
C GLN A 217 -28.60 27.74 16.11
N TYR A 218 -27.29 27.94 16.32
CA TYR A 218 -26.74 28.39 17.58
C TYR A 218 -26.00 29.69 17.34
N ALA A 219 -26.11 30.65 18.28
CA ALA A 219 -25.40 31.92 18.21
C ALA A 219 -24.69 32.19 19.55
N ASP A 220 -23.43 32.58 19.47
CA ASP A 220 -22.65 33.12 20.57
C ASP A 220 -22.44 34.65 20.41
N SER A 221 -21.46 35.22 21.10
CA SER A 221 -21.14 36.65 21.03
C SER A 221 -20.61 37.08 19.65
N THR A 222 -19.94 36.20 18.91
CA THR A 222 -19.17 36.50 17.69
C THR A 222 -19.59 35.71 16.45
N SER A 223 -20.34 34.61 16.64
CA SER A 223 -20.61 33.64 15.61
C SER A 223 -22.06 33.19 15.58
N VAL A 224 -22.50 32.76 14.41
CA VAL A 224 -23.72 31.99 14.21
C VAL A 224 -23.35 30.68 13.54
N TRP A 225 -23.79 29.59 14.12
CA TRP A 225 -23.56 28.24 13.66
C TRP A 225 -24.87 27.67 13.11
N LEU A 226 -24.79 27.05 11.95
CA LEU A 226 -25.85 26.21 11.39
C LEU A 226 -25.33 24.77 11.41
N VAL A 227 -26.05 23.87 12.03
CA VAL A 227 -25.67 22.45 12.16
C VAL A 227 -26.84 21.58 11.75
N LYS A 228 -26.57 20.55 10.97
CA LYS A 228 -27.52 19.50 10.66
C LYS A 228 -26.89 18.14 10.77
N VAL A 229 -27.40 17.34 11.68
CA VAL A 229 -27.09 15.92 11.76
C VAL A 229 -27.97 15.18 10.78
N ARG A 230 -27.37 14.35 9.94
CA ARG A 230 -28.06 13.53 8.95
C ARG A 230 -28.38 12.15 9.48
N ASP A 231 -27.42 11.59 10.23
CA ASP A 231 -27.51 10.23 10.72
C ASP A 231 -26.61 10.05 11.95
N MET A 232 -26.92 9.09 12.81
CA MET A 232 -26.15 8.79 14.00
C MET A 232 -26.21 7.30 14.33
N VAL A 233 -25.09 6.77 14.79
CA VAL A 233 -24.96 5.44 15.37
C VAL A 233 -24.46 5.61 16.79
N GLN A 234 -25.17 5.02 17.76
CA GLN A 234 -24.78 5.07 19.16
C GLN A 234 -23.64 4.10 19.47
N LYS A 235 -22.94 4.33 20.56
CA LYS A 235 -21.97 3.37 21.08
C LYS A 235 -22.63 2.00 21.26
N ASN A 236 -21.94 0.94 20.84
CA ASN A 236 -22.39 -0.47 20.84
C ASN A 236 -23.51 -0.80 19.85
N GLU A 237 -24.00 0.15 19.06
CA GLU A 237 -24.86 -0.16 17.92
C GLU A 237 -24.05 -0.65 16.74
N VAL A 238 -24.71 -1.43 15.86
CA VAL A 238 -24.10 -1.95 14.64
C VAL A 238 -23.89 -0.80 13.63
N VAL A 239 -22.65 -0.61 13.19
CA VAL A 239 -22.35 0.39 12.16
C VAL A 239 -22.86 -0.09 10.80
N PRO A 240 -23.37 0.80 9.93
CA PRO A 240 -23.79 0.43 8.59
C PRO A 240 -22.62 -0.06 7.74
N LEU A 241 -22.88 -0.91 6.74
CA LEU A 241 -21.87 -1.39 5.79
C LEU A 241 -21.14 -0.24 5.08
N SER A 242 -21.76 0.93 4.98
CA SER A 242 -21.17 2.13 4.39
C SER A 242 -20.21 2.92 5.30
N TYR A 243 -19.93 2.39 6.49
CA TYR A 243 -18.94 2.93 7.43
C TYR A 243 -17.55 2.44 7.05
#